data_3e77c1c8865fe4b478a8acea2e49161e
#
_entry.id   3e77c1c8865fe4b478a8acea2e49161e
#
_cell.length_a   1.000
_cell.length_b   1.000
_cell.length_c   1.000
_cell.angle_alpha   90.00
_cell.angle_beta   90.00
_cell.angle_gamma   90.00
#
_symmetry.space_group_name_H-M   'P 1'
#
loop_
_entity.id
_entity.type
_entity.pdbx_description
1 polymer ?
#
loop_
_entity_poly.entity_id
_entity_poly.type
_entity_poly.pdbx_seq_one_letter_code
_entity_poly.pdbx_strand_id
1 'polypeptide(L)'
;MRVTGNSTRPVQKILSIRLRQGGLSFYASDGDGAGTVSMEAYFAPGGSRREQMTAAFDAFAEKSGIDTYDRVRLFADTADTVFVPDAVVGDAVPAEWLARMGVHLSPDMKAVRTEAYGGVCALFPVDTGVVSWLADRLGHRAAWYSPLHESMAAFR
;
A
#
# COMPACT_ATOMS: atom_id res chain seq x y z
N MET A 1 25.74 -1.57 32.78
CA MET A 1 25.11 -1.72 32.07
C MET A 1 24.58 -1.05 31.37
N ARG A 2 24.76 -1.13 31.07
CA ARG A 2 24.09 -0.79 30.46
C ARG A 2 23.38 -0.70 29.65
N VAL A 3 23.19 -0.58 29.59
CA VAL A 3 22.37 -0.59 28.95
C VAL A 3 21.87 -0.57 28.21
N THR A 4 21.61 -0.67 28.17
CA THR A 4 20.97 -0.98 27.54
C THR A 4 20.17 -0.63 26.93
N GLY A 5 20.13 -0.56 26.79
CA GLY A 5 19.33 -0.53 26.17
C GLY A 5 18.58 0.12 25.73
N ASN A 6 18.67 0.65 25.72
CA ASN A 6 17.93 1.12 25.06
C ASN A 6 17.68 0.72 23.73
N SER A 7 18.26 0.38 23.43
CA SER A 7 18.09 -0.46 22.28
C SER A 7 16.92 -1.40 22.38
N THR A 8 16.00 -1.05 23.17
CA THR A 8 14.85 -1.87 23.46
C THR A 8 13.71 -1.67 22.50
N ARG A 9 13.82 -0.72 21.55
CA ARG A 9 12.82 -0.65 20.47
C ARG A 9 13.16 -1.69 19.43
N PRO A 10 12.30 -2.73 19.27
CA PRO A 10 12.49 -3.62 18.14
C PRO A 10 12.35 -2.81 16.85
N VAL A 11 13.24 -3.05 15.92
CA VAL A 11 13.14 -2.39 14.62
C VAL A 11 11.91 -2.92 13.90
N GLN A 12 11.06 -2.01 13.44
CA GLN A 12 9.88 -2.39 12.69
C GLN A 12 10.25 -3.06 11.37
N LYS A 13 9.61 -4.17 11.10
CA LYS A 13 9.70 -4.80 9.79
C LYS A 13 8.59 -4.25 8.91
N ILE A 14 8.98 -3.69 7.78
CA ILE A 14 8.05 -3.04 6.86
C ILE A 14 8.10 -3.73 5.51
N LEU A 15 6.93 -4.10 5.01
CA LEU A 15 6.76 -4.65 3.67
C LEU A 15 6.06 -3.60 2.81
N SER A 16 6.59 -3.36 1.63
CA SER A 16 5.94 -2.51 0.63
C SER A 16 5.41 -3.38 -0.50
N ILE A 17 4.14 -3.21 -0.82
CA ILE A 17 3.48 -3.92 -1.91
C ILE A 17 2.97 -2.88 -2.89
N ARG A 18 3.39 -3.01 -4.14
CA ARG A 18 2.97 -2.11 -5.19
C ARG A 18 2.07 -2.84 -6.16
N LEU A 19 0.85 -2.34 -6.32
CA LEU A 19 -0.09 -2.83 -7.29
C LEU A 19 0.19 -2.19 -8.64
N ARG A 20 0.46 -3.01 -9.62
CA ARG A 20 0.65 -2.57 -11.00
C ARG A 20 -0.50 -3.07 -11.84
N GLN A 21 -0.64 -2.52 -13.02
CA GLN A 21 -1.66 -2.97 -13.95
C GLN A 21 -1.50 -4.45 -14.28
N GLY A 22 -0.27 -4.93 -14.41
CA GLY A 22 0.01 -6.31 -14.79
C GLY A 22 0.55 -7.20 -13.66
N GLY A 23 0.50 -6.78 -12.41
CA GLY A 23 1.03 -7.62 -11.34
C GLY A 23 1.24 -6.93 -10.02
N LEU A 24 2.05 -7.56 -9.18
CA LEU A 24 2.42 -7.06 -7.85
C LEU A 24 3.95 -7.04 -7.72
N SER A 25 4.45 -6.04 -7.02
CA SER A 25 5.84 -6.02 -6.58
C SER A 25 5.85 -6.04 -5.06
N PHE A 26 6.72 -6.87 -4.50
CA PHE A 26 6.95 -6.95 -3.06
C PHE A 26 8.37 -6.48 -2.79
N TYR A 27 8.53 -5.65 -1.77
CA TYR A 27 9.85 -5.21 -1.33
C TYR A 27 9.86 -5.07 0.17
N ALA A 28 10.82 -5.70 0.81
CA ALA A 28 11.00 -5.57 2.25
C ALA A 28 12.48 -5.45 2.56
N SER A 29 12.80 -4.62 3.53
CA SER A 29 14.15 -4.57 4.08
C SER A 29 14.08 -4.87 5.57
N ASP A 30 15.08 -5.58 6.07
CA ASP A 30 15.25 -5.68 7.51
C ASP A 30 15.60 -4.30 8.04
N GLY A 31 15.08 -4.00 9.20
CA GLY A 31 15.22 -2.66 9.76
C GLY A 31 16.66 -2.21 10.00
N ASP A 32 17.60 -3.15 10.07
CA ASP A 32 19.02 -2.85 10.20
C ASP A 32 19.75 -2.77 8.85
N GLY A 33 19.01 -2.92 7.75
CA GLY A 33 19.59 -2.90 6.42
C GLY A 33 20.39 -4.14 6.04
N ALA A 34 20.40 -5.17 6.88
CA ALA A 34 21.22 -6.35 6.66
C ALA A 34 20.68 -7.29 5.59
N GLY A 35 19.41 -7.17 5.24
CA GLY A 35 18.83 -8.01 4.21
C GLY A 35 17.67 -7.34 3.51
N THR A 36 17.54 -7.61 2.23
CA THR A 36 16.39 -7.19 1.46
C THR A 36 15.76 -8.39 0.78
N VAL A 37 14.44 -8.39 0.71
CA VAL A 37 13.69 -9.40 -0.02
C VAL A 37 12.84 -8.68 -1.04
N SER A 38 12.91 -9.11 -2.28
CA SER A 38 12.06 -8.55 -3.32
C SER A 38 11.51 -9.66 -4.20
N MET A 39 10.32 -9.44 -4.74
CA MET A 39 9.67 -10.39 -5.63
C MET A 39 8.73 -9.64 -6.56
N GLU A 40 8.69 -10.07 -7.81
CA GLU A 40 7.73 -9.60 -8.79
C GLU A 40 6.78 -10.75 -9.12
N ALA A 41 5.49 -10.46 -9.17
CA ALA A 41 4.48 -11.40 -9.60
C ALA A 41 3.69 -10.79 -10.76
N TYR A 42 3.52 -11.55 -11.82
CA TYR A 42 2.83 -11.08 -13.03
C TYR A 42 1.49 -11.79 -13.14
N PHE A 43 0.46 -11.02 -13.50
CA PHE A 43 -0.88 -11.58 -13.68
C PHE A 43 -1.04 -12.09 -15.10
N ALA A 44 -1.56 -13.29 -15.22
CA ALA A 44 -1.89 -13.86 -16.51
C ALA A 44 -3.21 -13.25 -17.02
N PRO A 45 -3.33 -13.01 -18.33
CA PRO A 45 -4.58 -12.54 -18.91
C PRO A 45 -5.71 -13.55 -18.67
N GLY A 46 -6.91 -13.06 -18.36
CA GLY A 46 -8.09 -13.89 -18.24
C GLY A 46 -8.23 -14.70 -16.96
N GLY A 47 -7.27 -14.63 -16.05
CA GLY A 47 -7.36 -15.31 -14.77
C GLY A 47 -8.16 -14.51 -13.75
N SER A 48 -8.64 -15.21 -12.73
CA SER A 48 -9.27 -14.55 -11.57
C SER A 48 -8.23 -13.72 -10.84
N ARG A 49 -8.53 -12.43 -10.63
CA ARG A 49 -7.63 -11.55 -9.89
C ARG A 49 -7.38 -12.06 -8.48
N ARG A 50 -8.44 -12.55 -7.84
CA ARG A 50 -8.34 -13.08 -6.49
C ARG A 50 -7.39 -14.28 -6.41
N GLU A 51 -7.50 -15.22 -7.35
CA GLU A 51 -6.64 -16.39 -7.38
C GLU A 51 -5.19 -15.99 -7.63
N GLN A 52 -4.97 -15.06 -8.54
CA GLN A 52 -3.62 -14.59 -8.85
C GLN A 52 -2.99 -13.85 -7.70
N MET A 53 -3.77 -13.05 -6.96
CA MET A 53 -3.28 -12.39 -5.75
C MET A 53 -2.93 -13.40 -4.67
N THR A 54 -3.76 -14.40 -4.47
CA THR A 54 -3.49 -15.48 -3.52
C THR A 54 -2.19 -16.19 -3.88
N ALA A 55 -2.01 -16.54 -5.14
CA ALA A 55 -0.80 -17.22 -5.60
C ALA A 55 0.46 -16.36 -5.39
N ALA A 56 0.36 -15.04 -5.66
CA ALA A 56 1.48 -14.13 -5.46
C ALA A 56 1.86 -14.01 -3.98
N PHE A 57 0.88 -13.91 -3.11
CA PHE A 57 1.12 -13.83 -1.68
C PHE A 57 1.70 -15.13 -1.12
N ASP A 58 1.20 -16.28 -1.59
CA ASP A 58 1.74 -17.57 -1.19
C ASP A 58 3.19 -17.72 -1.64
N ALA A 59 3.50 -17.31 -2.86
CA ALA A 59 4.87 -17.35 -3.36
C ALA A 59 5.80 -16.43 -2.56
N PHE A 60 5.33 -15.26 -2.19
CA PHE A 60 6.12 -14.37 -1.35
C PHE A 60 6.31 -14.96 0.07
N ALA A 61 5.28 -15.59 0.60
CA ALA A 61 5.35 -16.21 1.93
C ALA A 61 6.39 -17.31 2.00
N GLU A 62 6.69 -17.97 0.90
CA GLU A 62 7.78 -18.96 0.85
C GLU A 62 9.16 -18.30 0.98
N LYS A 63 9.28 -17.06 0.54
CA LYS A 63 10.54 -16.31 0.68
C LYS A 63 10.63 -15.59 2.02
N SER A 64 9.51 -15.07 2.50
CA SER A 64 9.47 -14.28 3.72
C SER A 64 8.06 -14.30 4.28
N GLY A 65 7.91 -14.62 5.55
CA GLY A 65 6.59 -14.70 6.17
C GLY A 65 5.88 -13.34 6.20
N ILE A 66 4.76 -13.25 5.51
CA ILE A 66 3.99 -12.01 5.44
C ILE A 66 3.53 -11.56 6.83
N ASP A 67 3.19 -12.51 7.68
CA ASP A 67 2.69 -12.19 9.02
C ASP A 67 3.76 -11.69 9.98
N THR A 68 5.03 -11.76 9.58
CA THR A 68 6.14 -11.26 10.40
C THR A 68 6.36 -9.75 10.25
N TYR A 69 5.71 -9.11 9.31
CA TYR A 69 5.87 -7.68 9.10
C TYR A 69 4.91 -6.90 9.99
N ASP A 70 5.42 -5.88 10.64
CA ASP A 70 4.64 -5.04 11.56
C ASP A 70 3.73 -4.09 10.80
N ARG A 71 4.21 -3.61 9.65
CA ARG A 71 3.48 -2.67 8.81
C ARG A 71 3.61 -3.07 7.35
N VAL A 72 2.54 -2.85 6.61
CA VAL A 72 2.51 -3.08 5.17
C VAL A 72 2.09 -1.78 4.49
N ARG A 73 2.92 -1.30 3.59
CA ARG A 73 2.62 -0.11 2.80
C ARG A 73 2.10 -0.56 1.44
N LEU A 74 0.94 -0.05 1.09
CA LEU A 74 0.29 -0.38 -0.18
C LEU A 74 0.40 0.82 -1.13
N PHE A 75 0.85 0.56 -2.34
CA PHE A 75 0.95 1.56 -3.39
C PHE A 75 0.18 1.06 -4.60
N ALA A 76 -0.44 1.97 -5.34
CA ALA A 76 -1.11 1.61 -6.59
C ALA A 76 -0.58 2.51 -7.71
N ASP A 77 -0.20 1.89 -8.81
CA ASP A 77 0.17 2.63 -10.02
C ASP A 77 -1.12 3.05 -10.72
N THR A 78 -1.44 4.32 -10.61
CA THR A 78 -2.61 4.89 -11.28
C THR A 78 -2.31 6.32 -11.69
N ALA A 79 -2.81 6.70 -12.87
CA ALA A 79 -2.69 8.07 -13.37
C ALA A 79 -3.75 8.99 -12.75
N ASP A 80 -4.77 8.43 -12.09
CA ASP A 80 -5.92 9.17 -11.61
C ASP A 80 -5.80 9.55 -10.14
N THR A 81 -4.61 9.95 -9.71
CA THR A 81 -4.37 10.36 -8.33
C THR A 81 -4.63 11.86 -8.18
N VAL A 82 -5.39 12.21 -7.15
CA VAL A 82 -5.70 13.60 -6.80
C VAL A 82 -5.15 13.88 -5.42
N PHE A 83 -4.42 14.99 -5.27
CA PHE A 83 -3.90 15.41 -3.99
C PHE A 83 -4.75 16.53 -3.42
N VAL A 84 -5.21 16.36 -2.19
CA VAL A 84 -6.15 17.29 -1.56
C VAL A 84 -5.67 17.59 -0.14
N PRO A 85 -5.77 18.86 0.32
CA PRO A 85 -5.49 19.14 1.72
C PRO A 85 -6.41 18.32 2.62
N ASP A 86 -5.84 17.67 3.61
CA ASP A 86 -6.57 16.76 4.48
C ASP A 86 -7.72 17.47 5.20
N ALA A 87 -7.49 18.71 5.62
CA ALA A 87 -8.51 19.52 6.28
C ALA A 87 -9.72 19.81 5.38
N VAL A 88 -9.51 19.87 4.07
CA VAL A 88 -10.59 20.13 3.11
C VAL A 88 -11.42 18.88 2.87
N VAL A 89 -10.76 17.71 2.80
CA VAL A 89 -11.46 16.44 2.63
C VAL A 89 -12.33 16.16 3.85
N GLY A 90 -11.75 16.33 5.05
CA GLY A 90 -12.46 16.06 6.29
C GLY A 90 -13.09 14.68 6.29
N ASP A 91 -14.39 14.65 6.58
CA ASP A 91 -15.18 13.41 6.59
C ASP A 91 -15.87 13.13 5.27
N ALA A 92 -15.58 13.90 4.21
CA ALA A 92 -16.22 13.71 2.92
C ALA A 92 -15.82 12.36 2.32
N VAL A 93 -16.73 11.78 1.55
CA VAL A 93 -16.51 10.52 0.86
C VAL A 93 -15.47 10.73 -0.24
N PRO A 94 -14.38 9.97 -0.27
CA PRO A 94 -13.33 10.15 -1.28
C PRO A 94 -13.83 10.10 -2.72
N ALA A 95 -14.81 9.26 -3.00
CA ALA A 95 -15.37 9.15 -4.36
C ALA A 95 -15.98 10.47 -4.87
N GLU A 96 -16.56 11.27 -3.98
CA GLU A 96 -17.13 12.56 -4.35
C GLU A 96 -16.05 13.55 -4.78
N TRP A 97 -14.92 13.53 -4.10
CA TRP A 97 -13.78 14.38 -4.46
C TRP A 97 -13.18 13.99 -5.80
N LEU A 98 -13.05 12.69 -6.05
CA LEU A 98 -12.56 12.20 -7.34
C LEU A 98 -13.49 12.63 -8.46
N ALA A 99 -14.81 12.51 -8.26
CA ALA A 99 -15.80 12.93 -9.25
C ALA A 99 -15.70 14.43 -9.57
N ARG A 100 -15.52 15.26 -8.55
CA ARG A 100 -15.36 16.71 -8.73
C ARG A 100 -14.11 17.05 -9.53
N MET A 101 -13.09 16.22 -9.45
CA MET A 101 -11.85 16.42 -10.18
C MET A 101 -11.83 15.72 -11.54
N GLY A 102 -12.98 15.23 -11.99
CA GLY A 102 -13.11 14.62 -13.29
C GLY A 102 -12.76 13.14 -13.35
N VAL A 103 -12.50 12.52 -12.22
CA VAL A 103 -12.20 11.07 -12.16
C VAL A 103 -13.51 10.33 -11.87
N HIS A 104 -14.00 9.61 -12.85
CA HIS A 104 -15.22 8.83 -12.73
C HIS A 104 -14.90 7.40 -12.40
N LEU A 105 -15.47 6.90 -11.30
CA LEU A 105 -15.27 5.53 -10.86
C LEU A 105 -16.24 4.61 -11.59
N SER A 106 -15.71 3.54 -12.16
CA SER A 106 -16.57 2.45 -12.63
C SER A 106 -17.12 1.68 -11.42
N PRO A 107 -18.23 0.91 -11.58
CA PRO A 107 -18.85 0.22 -10.43
C PRO A 107 -17.94 -0.75 -9.68
N ASP A 108 -16.92 -1.26 -10.33
CA ASP A 108 -15.96 -2.20 -9.75
C ASP A 108 -14.76 -1.52 -9.11
N MET A 109 -14.76 -0.19 -9.06
CA MET A 109 -13.65 0.56 -8.47
C MET A 109 -14.09 1.23 -7.17
N LYS A 110 -13.15 1.38 -6.26
CA LYS A 110 -13.35 2.06 -4.98
C LYS A 110 -12.33 3.19 -4.86
N ALA A 111 -12.78 4.33 -4.34
CA ALA A 111 -11.87 5.42 -4.02
C ALA A 111 -11.12 5.11 -2.74
N VAL A 112 -9.81 5.22 -2.79
CA VAL A 112 -8.93 5.00 -1.64
C VAL A 112 -8.33 6.33 -1.22
N ARG A 113 -8.21 6.53 0.09
CA ARG A 113 -7.59 7.70 0.69
C ARG A 113 -6.35 7.26 1.46
N THR A 114 -5.23 7.94 1.22
CA THR A 114 -4.02 7.71 1.99
C THR A 114 -4.05 8.48 3.29
N GLU A 115 -3.17 8.14 4.21
CA GLU A 115 -2.93 8.97 5.37
C GLU A 115 -2.34 10.32 4.93
N ALA A 116 -2.59 11.36 5.71
CA ALA A 116 -2.08 12.68 5.40
C ALA A 116 -0.58 12.76 5.66
N TYR A 117 0.12 13.42 4.76
CA TYR A 117 1.51 13.79 4.96
C TYR A 117 1.67 15.27 4.65
N GLY A 118 2.20 16.02 5.61
CA GLY A 118 2.31 17.47 5.44
C GLY A 118 0.96 18.15 5.26
N GLY A 119 -0.11 17.57 5.80
CA GLY A 119 -1.46 18.08 5.65
C GLY A 119 -2.14 17.73 4.33
N VAL A 120 -1.52 16.90 3.50
CA VAL A 120 -2.07 16.51 2.18
C VAL A 120 -2.30 15.02 2.16
N CYS A 121 -3.45 14.60 1.64
CA CYS A 121 -3.72 13.20 1.35
C CYS A 121 -3.89 12.98 -0.15
N ALA A 122 -3.74 11.74 -0.57
CA ALA A 122 -3.96 11.34 -1.96
C ALA A 122 -5.23 10.51 -2.05
N LEU A 123 -5.98 10.72 -3.12
CA LEU A 123 -7.20 9.96 -3.43
C LEU A 123 -7.01 9.32 -4.79
N PHE A 124 -7.31 8.03 -4.91
CA PHE A 124 -7.17 7.34 -6.19
C PHE A 124 -8.07 6.12 -6.25
N PRO A 125 -8.42 5.68 -7.48
CA PRO A 125 -9.27 4.49 -7.64
C PRO A 125 -8.47 3.21 -7.60
N VAL A 126 -9.02 2.19 -6.94
CA VAL A 126 -8.46 0.83 -6.92
C VAL A 126 -9.62 -0.14 -7.08
N ASP A 127 -9.37 -1.27 -7.70
CA ASP A 127 -10.34 -2.35 -7.84
C ASP A 127 -10.92 -2.74 -6.49
N THR A 128 -12.26 -2.77 -6.38
CA THR A 128 -12.95 -3.05 -5.13
C THR A 128 -12.60 -4.41 -4.56
N GLY A 129 -12.50 -5.43 -5.43
CA GLY A 129 -12.14 -6.77 -5.01
C GLY A 129 -10.74 -6.85 -4.45
N VAL A 130 -9.80 -6.10 -5.05
CA VAL A 130 -8.43 -6.03 -4.58
C VAL A 130 -8.36 -5.35 -3.21
N VAL A 131 -9.07 -4.23 -3.05
CA VAL A 131 -9.09 -3.53 -1.75
C VAL A 131 -9.64 -4.43 -0.66
N SER A 132 -10.76 -5.10 -0.91
CA SER A 132 -11.37 -6.01 0.06
C SER A 132 -10.46 -7.18 0.40
N TRP A 133 -9.84 -7.78 -0.62
CA TRP A 133 -8.94 -8.91 -0.42
C TRP A 133 -7.74 -8.53 0.44
N LEU A 134 -7.14 -7.38 0.15
CA LEU A 134 -5.99 -6.89 0.93
C LEU A 134 -6.38 -6.55 2.36
N ALA A 135 -7.55 -5.95 2.57
CA ALA A 135 -8.03 -5.63 3.91
C ALA A 135 -8.24 -6.90 4.73
N ASP A 136 -8.83 -7.92 4.13
CA ASP A 136 -9.06 -9.20 4.81
C ASP A 136 -7.74 -9.92 5.11
N ARG A 137 -6.80 -9.89 4.18
CA ARG A 137 -5.54 -10.62 4.33
C ARG A 137 -4.56 -9.94 5.27
N LEU A 138 -4.48 -8.62 5.23
CA LEU A 138 -3.46 -7.86 5.96
C LEU A 138 -3.98 -7.16 7.20
N GLY A 139 -5.28 -6.89 7.26
CA GLY A 139 -5.89 -6.22 8.40
C GLY A 139 -5.40 -4.78 8.55
N HIS A 140 -5.41 -4.30 9.79
CA HIS A 140 -5.06 -2.91 10.11
C HIS A 140 -3.56 -2.62 10.02
N ARG A 141 -2.72 -3.62 9.75
CA ARG A 141 -1.29 -3.41 9.54
C ARG A 141 -1.02 -2.69 8.22
N ALA A 142 -1.95 -2.76 7.28
CA ALA A 142 -1.80 -2.20 5.95
C ALA A 142 -2.42 -0.82 5.85
N ALA A 143 -1.74 0.08 5.15
CA ALA A 143 -2.25 1.40 4.84
C ALA A 143 -1.81 1.77 3.43
N TRP A 144 -2.60 2.62 2.77
CA TRP A 144 -2.31 3.09 1.43
C TRP A 144 -1.42 4.33 1.48
N TYR A 145 -0.46 4.37 0.57
CA TYR A 145 0.48 5.48 0.40
C TYR A 145 0.53 5.88 -1.07
N SER A 146 1.05 7.04 -1.36
CA SER A 146 1.34 7.43 -2.73
C SER A 146 2.85 7.61 -2.90
N PRO A 147 3.37 7.41 -4.12
CA PRO A 147 4.79 7.65 -4.38
C PRO A 147 5.21 9.08 -4.06
N LEU A 148 4.30 10.05 -4.18
CA LEU A 148 4.61 11.43 -3.81
C LEU A 148 4.86 11.56 -2.32
N HIS A 149 4.09 10.87 -1.49
CA HIS A 149 4.31 10.89 -0.04
C HIS A 149 5.71 10.38 0.30
N GLU A 150 6.15 9.31 -0.37
CA GLU A 150 7.49 8.80 -0.17
C GLU A 150 8.55 9.80 -0.58
N SER A 151 8.35 10.46 -1.71
CA SER A 151 9.27 11.49 -2.18
C SER A 151 9.34 12.66 -1.21
N MET A 152 8.20 13.10 -0.71
CA MET A 152 8.16 14.19 0.27
C MET A 152 8.89 13.82 1.56
N ALA A 153 8.74 12.58 2.00
CA ALA A 153 9.43 12.11 3.20
C ALA A 153 10.95 12.10 3.01
N ALA A 154 11.43 11.82 1.80
CA ALA A 154 12.85 11.75 1.49
C ALA A 154 13.54 13.12 1.51
N PHE A 155 12.77 14.20 1.39
CA PHE A 155 13.31 15.57 1.37
C PHE A 155 13.28 16.26 2.72
N ARG A 156 13.01 15.52 3.77
CA ARG A 156 13.01 16.07 5.12
C ARG A 156 14.39 16.17 5.72
#